data_24fe070641253434d73aeebb38f80f29
#
_entry.id   24fe070641253434d73aeebb38f80f29
#
_cell.length_a   1.000
_cell.length_b   1.000
_cell.length_c   1.000
_cell.angle_alpha   90.00
_cell.angle_beta   90.00
_cell.angle_gamma   90.00
#
_symmetry.space_group_name_H-M   'P 1'
#
loop_
_entity.id
_entity.type
_entity.pdbx_description
1 polymer ?
#
loop_
_entity_poly.entity_id
_entity_poly.type
_entity_poly.pdbx_seq_one_letter_code
_entity_poly.pdbx_strand_id
1 'polypeptide(L)'
;MKLISWNIDSLNAALTSDSARAQLSQAVLQTLQTENADIIAIQETKLSATGPTKKHLEILTNLFPSYENTWRSSQEPARKGYAGTMFLYKKELTPTVTFPEIGAPSTMDAEGRII
;
A
#
# COMPACT_ATOMS: atom_id res chain seq x y z
N MET A 1 10.20 -7.87 -16.42
CA MET A 1 9.66 -7.28 -15.16
C MET A 1 8.27 -7.83 -14.89
N LYS A 2 7.99 -8.17 -13.65
CA LYS A 2 6.67 -8.64 -13.23
C LYS A 2 6.02 -7.62 -12.32
N LEU A 3 4.84 -7.16 -12.70
CA LEU A 3 4.04 -6.19 -11.95
C LEU A 3 2.71 -6.84 -11.55
N ILE A 4 2.36 -6.74 -10.27
CA ILE A 4 1.06 -7.15 -9.77
C ILE A 4 0.32 -5.93 -9.26
N SER A 5 -0.96 -5.81 -9.58
CA SER A 5 -1.85 -4.76 -9.07
C SER A 5 -3.04 -5.41 -8.38
N TRP A 6 -3.34 -4.97 -7.16
CA TRP A 6 -4.40 -5.57 -6.36
C TRP A 6 -5.07 -4.54 -5.46
N ASN A 7 -6.40 -4.47 -5.56
CA ASN A 7 -7.19 -3.70 -4.61
C ASN A 7 -7.50 -4.58 -3.40
N ILE A 8 -6.78 -4.35 -2.31
CA ILE A 8 -6.91 -5.16 -1.08
C ILE A 8 -8.18 -4.83 -0.27
N ASP A 9 -8.76 -3.68 -0.52
CA ASP A 9 -9.92 -3.18 0.25
C ASP A 9 -9.69 -3.18 1.76
N SER A 10 -8.61 -2.65 2.17
CA SER A 10 -8.08 -2.40 3.51
C SER A 10 -6.85 -3.23 3.86
N LEU A 11 -5.71 -2.69 3.54
CA LEU A 11 -4.43 -3.20 4.04
C LEU A 11 -4.39 -3.13 5.57
N ASN A 12 -4.91 -2.04 6.13
CA ASN A 12 -4.97 -1.89 7.58
C ASN A 12 -5.69 -3.07 8.24
N ALA A 13 -6.88 -3.42 7.78
CA ALA A 13 -7.62 -4.56 8.32
C ALA A 13 -6.89 -5.88 8.08
N ALA A 14 -6.32 -6.08 6.90
CA ALA A 14 -5.58 -7.31 6.58
C ALA A 14 -4.42 -7.55 7.54
N LEU A 15 -3.73 -6.49 7.97
CA LEU A 15 -2.57 -6.61 8.85
C LEU A 15 -2.94 -6.62 10.34
N THR A 16 -4.09 -6.08 10.73
CA THR A 16 -4.42 -5.85 12.15
C THR A 16 -5.70 -6.51 12.63
N SER A 17 -6.54 -7.02 11.75
CA SER A 17 -7.82 -7.65 12.09
C SER A 17 -7.73 -9.16 11.97
N ASP A 18 -8.57 -9.87 12.73
CA ASP A 18 -8.74 -11.32 12.64
C ASP A 18 -10.10 -11.72 12.03
N SER A 19 -10.79 -10.77 11.39
CA SER A 19 -12.04 -11.06 10.69
C SER A 19 -11.81 -12.08 9.56
N ALA A 20 -12.89 -12.76 9.14
CA ALA A 20 -12.81 -13.73 8.06
C ALA A 20 -12.26 -13.09 6.77
N ARG A 21 -12.69 -11.86 6.47
CA ARG A 21 -12.19 -11.13 5.31
C ARG A 21 -10.70 -10.79 5.41
N ALA A 22 -10.24 -10.37 6.59
CA ALA A 22 -8.83 -10.09 6.83
C ALA A 22 -7.99 -11.35 6.65
N GLN A 23 -8.47 -12.50 7.11
CA GLN A 23 -7.78 -13.78 6.92
C GLN A 23 -7.66 -14.15 5.45
N LEU A 24 -8.69 -13.90 4.63
CA LEU A 24 -8.62 -14.10 3.19
C LEU A 24 -7.57 -13.19 2.54
N SER A 25 -7.53 -11.92 2.95
CA SER A 25 -6.54 -10.98 2.45
C SER A 25 -5.13 -11.37 2.86
N GLN A 26 -4.94 -11.88 4.08
CA GLN A 26 -3.65 -12.40 4.54
C GLN A 26 -3.20 -13.60 3.68
N ALA A 27 -4.11 -14.49 3.33
CA ALA A 27 -3.80 -15.62 2.46
C ALA A 27 -3.34 -15.15 1.06
N VAL A 28 -3.95 -14.09 0.53
CA VAL A 28 -3.51 -13.50 -0.74
C VAL A 28 -2.12 -12.87 -0.59
N LEU A 29 -1.85 -12.15 0.49
CA LEU A 29 -0.52 -11.57 0.74
C LEU A 29 0.55 -12.67 0.77
N GLN A 30 0.28 -13.80 1.40
CA GLN A 30 1.20 -14.95 1.41
C GLN A 30 1.42 -15.52 0.00
N THR A 31 0.36 -15.58 -0.80
CA THR A 31 0.48 -15.99 -2.21
C THR A 31 1.36 -15.03 -3.00
N LEU A 32 1.23 -13.72 -2.74
CA LEU A 32 2.07 -12.71 -3.41
C LEU A 32 3.55 -12.87 -3.08
N GLN A 33 3.90 -13.40 -1.90
CA GLN A 33 5.31 -13.71 -1.60
C GLN A 33 5.90 -14.71 -2.60
N THR A 34 5.13 -15.73 -2.96
CA THR A 34 5.61 -16.78 -3.87
C THR A 34 5.66 -16.32 -5.31
N GLU A 35 4.94 -15.29 -5.67
CA GLU A 35 4.93 -14.73 -7.02
C GLU A 35 6.23 -14.01 -7.37
N ASN A 36 6.98 -13.56 -6.39
CA ASN A 36 8.26 -12.90 -6.59
C ASN A 36 8.20 -11.75 -7.61
N ALA A 37 7.16 -10.93 -7.53
CA ALA A 37 7.00 -9.80 -8.45
C ALA A 37 8.05 -8.72 -8.17
N ASP A 38 8.40 -7.97 -9.20
CA ASP A 38 9.30 -6.83 -9.04
C ASP A 38 8.61 -5.66 -8.35
N ILE A 39 7.34 -5.44 -8.68
CA ILE A 39 6.52 -4.37 -8.11
C ILE A 39 5.14 -4.93 -7.78
N ILE A 40 4.64 -4.60 -6.59
CA ILE A 40 3.28 -4.91 -6.17
C ILE A 40 2.58 -3.58 -5.88
N ALA A 41 1.56 -3.26 -6.67
CA ALA A 41 0.75 -2.07 -6.49
C ALA A 41 -0.51 -2.45 -5.70
N ILE A 42 -0.71 -1.82 -4.56
CA ILE A 42 -1.82 -2.09 -3.66
C ILE A 42 -2.70 -0.85 -3.56
N GLN A 43 -3.99 -1.01 -3.85
CA GLN A 43 -4.97 0.05 -3.74
C GLN A 43 -5.88 -0.20 -2.54
N GLU A 44 -6.52 0.86 -2.06
CA GLU A 44 -7.42 0.85 -0.90
C GLU A 44 -6.72 0.39 0.36
N THR A 45 -5.59 1.03 0.69
CA THR A 45 -4.83 0.69 1.90
C THR A 45 -5.56 1.05 3.18
N LYS A 46 -6.39 2.09 3.15
CA LYS A 46 -7.17 2.60 4.29
C LYS A 46 -6.32 2.85 5.53
N LEU A 47 -5.08 3.25 5.30
CA LEU A 47 -4.18 3.67 6.39
C LEU A 47 -4.54 5.08 6.85
N SER A 48 -4.05 5.46 8.04
CA SER A 48 -4.22 6.82 8.54
C SER A 48 -3.46 7.83 7.68
N ALA A 49 -3.74 9.13 7.90
CA ALA A 49 -3.06 10.20 7.17
C ALA A 49 -1.54 10.16 7.34
N THR A 50 -1.05 9.61 8.43
CA THR A 50 0.39 9.45 8.70
C THR A 50 0.98 8.17 8.12
N GLY A 51 0.16 7.38 7.42
CA GLY A 51 0.60 6.16 6.74
C GLY A 51 0.74 4.95 7.64
N PRO A 52 1.56 3.97 7.25
CA PRO A 52 1.72 2.75 8.01
C PRO A 52 2.35 3.02 9.38
N THR A 53 1.82 2.35 10.41
CA THR A 53 2.40 2.37 11.75
C THR A 53 3.65 1.49 11.80
N LYS A 54 4.40 1.59 12.89
CA LYS A 54 5.55 0.70 13.13
C LYS A 54 5.14 -0.77 13.05
N LYS A 55 3.99 -1.12 13.62
CA LYS A 55 3.47 -2.50 13.56
C LYS A 55 3.17 -2.94 12.13
N HIS A 56 2.53 -2.08 11.34
CA HIS A 56 2.30 -2.37 9.91
C HIS A 56 3.62 -2.65 9.19
N LEU A 57 4.62 -1.81 9.40
CA LEU A 57 5.93 -1.95 8.76
C LEU A 57 6.64 -3.23 9.19
N GLU A 58 6.56 -3.61 10.45
CA GLU A 58 7.14 -4.87 10.94
C GLU A 58 6.51 -6.08 10.24
N ILE A 59 5.19 -6.11 10.12
CA ILE A 59 4.49 -7.21 9.45
C ILE A 59 4.86 -7.25 7.97
N LEU A 60 4.87 -6.10 7.29
CA LEU A 60 5.24 -6.03 5.88
C LEU A 60 6.69 -6.46 5.65
N THR A 61 7.61 -6.09 6.53
CA THR A 61 9.01 -6.52 6.45
C THR A 61 9.14 -8.04 6.62
N ASN A 62 8.36 -8.63 7.51
CA ASN A 62 8.36 -10.08 7.70
C ASN A 62 7.76 -10.81 6.49
N LEU A 63 6.72 -10.25 5.88
CA LEU A 63 6.10 -10.83 4.68
C LEU A 63 6.95 -10.64 3.43
N PHE A 64 7.57 -9.49 3.29
CA PHE A 64 8.29 -9.08 2.08
C PHE A 64 9.67 -8.51 2.43
N PRO A 65 10.59 -9.35 2.95
CA PRO A 65 11.88 -8.84 3.45
C PRO A 65 12.79 -8.25 2.37
N SER A 66 12.59 -8.62 1.11
CA SER A 66 13.36 -8.12 -0.03
C SER A 66 12.77 -6.89 -0.68
N TYR A 67 11.71 -6.32 -0.08
CA TYR A 67 10.99 -5.20 -0.66
C TYR A 67 11.10 -3.95 0.20
N GLU A 68 11.03 -2.82 -0.45
CA GLU A 68 10.76 -1.53 0.16
C GLU A 68 9.37 -1.07 -0.21
N ASN A 69 8.87 -0.03 0.45
CA ASN A 69 7.54 0.50 0.18
C ASN A 69 7.57 2.01 -0.01
N THR A 70 6.62 2.47 -0.79
CA THR A 70 6.23 3.88 -0.86
C THR A 70 4.71 3.93 -0.81
N TRP A 71 4.16 5.00 -0.22
CA TRP A 71 2.74 5.05 0.04
C TRP A 71 2.23 6.48 -0.03
N ARG A 72 0.93 6.58 -0.24
CA ARG A 72 0.20 7.83 -0.10
C ARG A 72 -1.15 7.51 0.53
N SER A 73 -1.50 8.24 1.58
CA SER A 73 -2.77 8.06 2.29
C SER A 73 -3.68 9.24 2.06
N SER A 74 -4.98 9.04 2.34
CA SER A 74 -5.97 10.10 2.28
C SER A 74 -5.66 11.20 3.30
N GLN A 75 -5.73 12.45 2.83
CA GLN A 75 -5.46 13.66 3.61
C GLN A 75 -6.67 14.58 3.58
N GLU A 76 -6.75 15.53 4.50
CA GLU A 76 -7.77 16.58 4.41
C GLU A 76 -7.63 17.33 3.07
N PRO A 77 -8.76 17.70 2.43
CA PRO A 77 -10.15 17.60 2.88
C PRO A 77 -10.81 16.23 2.67
N ALA A 78 -10.11 15.25 2.12
CA ALA A 78 -10.68 13.91 1.95
C ALA A 78 -10.82 13.19 3.29
N ARG A 79 -11.68 12.18 3.32
CA ARG A 79 -11.93 11.37 4.51
C ARG A 79 -10.67 10.58 4.89
N LYS A 80 -10.27 10.64 6.15
CA LYS A 80 -9.15 9.85 6.68
C LYS A 80 -9.52 8.37 6.80
N GLY A 81 -8.53 7.50 6.67
CA GLY A 81 -8.77 6.05 6.72
C GLY A 81 -9.56 5.52 5.53
N TYR A 82 -9.45 6.21 4.40
CA TYR A 82 -10.17 5.93 3.16
C TYR A 82 -9.17 5.88 2.01
N ALA A 83 -9.47 5.10 0.96
CA ALA A 83 -8.59 4.99 -0.21
C ALA A 83 -7.12 4.72 0.16
N GLY A 84 -6.20 5.42 -0.46
CA GLY A 84 -4.76 5.25 -0.25
C GLY A 84 -4.14 4.22 -1.17
N THR A 85 -2.86 4.42 -1.47
CA THR A 85 -2.10 3.57 -2.39
C THR A 85 -0.74 3.23 -1.77
N MET A 86 -0.26 2.02 -2.02
CA MET A 86 1.08 1.60 -1.64
C MET A 86 1.71 0.81 -2.77
N PHE A 87 2.99 1.03 -2.99
CA PHE A 87 3.82 0.17 -3.84
C PHE A 87 4.83 -0.55 -2.96
N LEU A 88 4.93 -1.85 -3.16
CA LEU A 88 6.05 -2.65 -2.69
C LEU A 88 6.93 -2.94 -3.91
N TYR A 89 8.23 -2.70 -3.78
CA TYR A 89 9.16 -2.93 -4.89
C TYR A 89 10.45 -3.55 -4.36
N LYS A 90 11.06 -4.38 -5.18
CA LYS A 90 12.32 -5.02 -4.81
C LYS A 90 13.42 -3.96 -4.59
N LYS A 91 14.20 -4.13 -3.53
CA LYS A 91 15.24 -3.16 -3.12
C LYS A 91 16.23 -2.85 -4.23
N GLU A 92 16.58 -3.84 -5.03
CA GLU A 92 17.57 -3.68 -6.12
C GLU A 92 17.07 -2.82 -7.28
N LEU A 93 15.77 -2.50 -7.37
CA LEU A 93 15.24 -1.68 -8.46
C LEU A 93 15.61 -0.20 -8.33
N THR A 94 15.79 0.29 -7.12
CA THR A 94 16.09 1.70 -6.83
C THR A 94 15.27 2.69 -7.67
N PRO A 95 13.92 2.63 -7.62
CA PRO A 95 13.08 3.45 -8.49
C PRO A 95 13.12 4.92 -8.09
N THR A 96 12.85 5.79 -9.06
CA THR A 96 12.51 7.18 -8.78
C THR A 96 11.03 7.26 -8.47
N VAL A 97 10.70 7.74 -7.26
CA VAL A 97 9.30 7.86 -6.82
C VAL A 97 8.88 9.32 -6.86
N THR A 98 7.74 9.59 -7.49
CA THR A 98 7.16 10.92 -7.53
C THR A 98 5.71 10.90 -7.08
N PHE A 99 5.26 12.02 -6.49
CA PHE A 99 3.87 12.23 -6.11
C PHE A 99 3.34 13.38 -6.97
N PRO A 100 2.87 13.08 -8.20
CA PRO A 100 2.52 14.14 -9.13
C PRO A 100 1.35 14.97 -8.62
N GLU A 101 1.49 16.28 -8.77
CA GLU A 101 0.38 17.21 -8.60
C GLU A 101 -0.31 17.38 -9.96
N ILE A 102 -1.54 16.92 -10.04
CA ILE A 102 -2.28 16.95 -11.29
C ILE A 102 -3.13 18.23 -11.36
N GLY A 103 -2.70 19.16 -12.21
CA GLY A 103 -3.39 20.44 -12.39
C GLY A 103 -3.18 21.37 -11.21
N ALA A 104 -4.24 21.94 -10.68
CA ALA A 104 -4.16 22.83 -9.52
C ALA A 104 -3.97 22.03 -8.22
N PRO A 105 -3.85 22.69 -7.10
CA PRO A 105 -3.15 22.36 -5.86
C PRO A 105 -3.34 20.96 -5.32
N SER A 106 -2.47 20.61 -4.39
CA SER A 106 -2.34 19.35 -3.63
C SER A 106 -3.65 18.66 -3.21
N THR A 107 -4.79 19.34 -3.26
CA THR A 107 -6.10 18.78 -2.95
C THR A 107 -6.68 17.88 -4.05
N MET A 108 -6.11 17.90 -5.26
CA MET A 108 -6.63 17.09 -6.38
C MET A 108 -6.51 15.59 -6.15
N ASP A 109 -5.53 15.17 -5.36
CA ASP A 109 -5.40 13.78 -4.94
C ASP A 109 -5.36 13.65 -3.42
N ALA A 110 -6.29 14.32 -2.73
CA ALA A 110 -6.39 14.23 -1.27
C ALA A 110 -6.69 12.79 -0.80
N GLU A 111 -7.24 11.94 -1.66
CA GLU A 111 -7.51 10.53 -1.36
C GLU A 111 -6.25 9.65 -1.44
N GLY A 112 -5.14 10.15 -1.98
CA GLY A 112 -3.89 9.41 -2.05
C GLY A 112 -3.92 8.23 -3.01
N ARG A 113 -4.43 8.44 -4.22
CA ARG A 113 -4.59 7.39 -5.22
C ARG A 113 -3.48 7.36 -6.26
N ILE A 114 -2.67 8.42 -6.34
CA ILE A 114 -1.69 8.58 -7.42
C ILE A 114 -0.27 8.67 -6.85
N ILE A 115 0.54 7.75 -7.31
CA ILE A 115 1.98 7.76 -7.07
C ILE A 115 2.69 7.56 -8.40
#